data_03f5a368cd5cae1c05333f5d0955f51e
#
_entry.id   03f5a368cd5cae1c05333f5d0955f51e
#
_cell.length_a   1.000
_cell.length_b   1.000
_cell.length_c   1.000
_cell.angle_alpha   90.00
_cell.angle_beta   90.00
_cell.angle_gamma   90.00
#
_symmetry.space_group_name_H-M   'P 1'
#
loop_
_entity.id
_entity.type
_entity.pdbx_description
1 polymer ?
#
loop_
_entity_poly.entity_id
_entity_poly.type
_entity_poly.pdbx_seq_one_letter_code
_entity_poly.pdbx_strand_id
1 'polypeptide(L)'
;PTGGGAIIMGQDQLGVALVIPGKSDETYAHVRERMAQFSQGIISGLATLGIEVEFRRKNDLEVNGKKIAGLGLHKTATSGLLFHASLLVDLDVPNMLNVLKTPFEKISDKEISTVSERTTTVRREIDTNLNINELRTIILNGYRNAFQVDIQKGDFTKSELEEIHQLEKDKYRKRDWIFQTTDVLDATGKDVVKTPGGMLDVRIVLAGKMIKSAYIGGDFFTSEHAIADLEQSLRWHSSNENSVSETLSNIYERWSEDLTNLPMDSLIKAINSAIQKAAGTARKASADPYGCFVTPSGAHA
;
A
#
# COMPACT_ATOMS: atom_id res chain seq x y z
N PRO A 1 4.55 1.08 -6.81
CA PRO A 1 5.00 -0.29 -7.01
C PRO A 1 4.90 -1.16 -5.79
N THR A 2 5.14 -0.66 -4.57
CA THR A 2 4.90 -1.42 -3.34
C THR A 2 3.51 -1.14 -2.85
N GLY A 3 2.73 -2.20 -2.55
CA GLY A 3 1.39 -2.07 -1.97
C GLY A 3 1.43 -1.40 -0.60
N GLY A 4 0.27 -1.06 -0.07
CA GLY A 4 0.14 -0.50 1.27
C GLY A 4 -0.97 0.54 1.37
N GLY A 5 -1.28 0.93 2.59
CA GLY A 5 -2.20 2.01 2.89
C GLY A 5 -1.57 3.41 2.72
N ALA A 6 -2.34 4.42 3.06
CA ALA A 6 -1.83 5.79 3.10
C ALA A 6 -0.75 5.94 4.19
N ILE A 7 0.29 6.68 3.88
CA ILE A 7 1.36 7.01 4.81
C ILE A 7 1.55 8.53 4.87
N ILE A 8 2.10 9.01 5.97
CA ILE A 8 2.63 10.36 6.07
C ILE A 8 4.17 10.29 6.03
N MET A 9 4.78 11.16 5.25
CA MET A 9 6.23 11.30 5.19
C MET A 9 6.63 12.75 5.48
N GLY A 10 7.62 12.94 6.31
CA GLY A 10 8.12 14.25 6.71
C GLY A 10 9.54 14.18 7.27
N GLN A 11 9.95 15.24 7.96
CA GLN A 11 11.31 15.37 8.51
C GLN A 11 11.60 14.33 9.62
N ASP A 12 10.56 13.86 10.28
CA ASP A 12 10.64 12.94 11.41
C ASP A 12 10.36 11.47 11.01
N GLN A 13 10.57 11.11 9.75
CA GLN A 13 10.60 9.74 9.25
C GLN A 13 11.92 9.47 8.54
N LEU A 14 12.51 8.31 8.85
CA LEU A 14 13.70 7.83 8.16
C LEU A 14 13.31 6.75 7.16
N GLY A 15 13.45 7.06 5.87
CA GLY A 15 13.34 6.06 4.79
C GLY A 15 14.60 5.22 4.71
N VAL A 16 14.44 3.91 4.71
CA VAL A 16 15.53 2.94 4.46
C VAL A 16 15.15 2.16 3.23
N ALA A 17 16.06 2.02 2.28
CA ALA A 17 15.88 1.22 1.08
C ALA A 17 17.09 0.31 0.85
N LEU A 18 16.84 -0.97 0.59
CA LEU A 18 17.84 -1.93 0.13
C LEU A 18 17.48 -2.36 -1.28
N VAL A 19 18.42 -2.24 -2.18
CA VAL A 19 18.31 -2.76 -3.55
C VAL A 19 19.24 -3.95 -3.65
N ILE A 20 18.69 -5.12 -3.94
CA ILE A 20 19.39 -6.39 -3.91
C ILE A 20 19.20 -7.08 -5.25
N PRO A 21 20.26 -7.61 -5.88
CA PRO A 21 20.09 -8.48 -7.04
C PRO A 21 19.26 -9.70 -6.63
N GLY A 22 18.10 -9.89 -7.25
CA GLY A 22 17.26 -11.06 -7.03
C GLY A 22 17.66 -12.22 -7.95
N LYS A 23 17.20 -13.40 -7.60
CA LYS A 23 17.28 -14.57 -8.47
C LYS A 23 16.07 -14.64 -9.38
N SER A 24 16.20 -15.23 -10.56
CA SER A 24 15.10 -15.37 -11.52
C SER A 24 13.92 -16.19 -11.00
N ASP A 25 14.18 -17.11 -10.06
CA ASP A 25 13.22 -18.00 -9.41
C ASP A 25 12.63 -17.44 -8.11
N GLU A 26 12.96 -16.20 -7.74
CA GLU A 26 12.46 -15.60 -6.51
C GLU A 26 11.00 -15.18 -6.67
N THR A 27 10.14 -15.71 -5.82
CA THR A 27 8.67 -15.53 -5.87
C THR A 27 8.17 -14.74 -4.67
N TYR A 28 6.93 -14.24 -4.74
CA TYR A 28 6.29 -13.58 -3.60
C TYR A 28 5.88 -14.55 -2.48
N ALA A 29 6.01 -15.86 -2.67
CA ALA A 29 5.74 -16.86 -1.64
C ALA A 29 6.58 -16.66 -0.36
N HIS A 30 7.83 -16.18 -0.51
CA HIS A 30 8.76 -15.94 0.61
C HIS A 30 8.88 -14.47 1.06
N VAL A 31 7.94 -13.62 0.64
CA VAL A 31 7.95 -12.17 0.96
C VAL A 31 8.15 -11.90 2.45
N ARG A 32 7.43 -12.62 3.30
CA ARG A 32 7.50 -12.42 4.75
C ARG A 32 8.87 -12.76 5.33
N GLU A 33 9.45 -13.87 4.87
CA GLU A 33 10.79 -14.29 5.30
C GLU A 33 11.85 -13.29 4.86
N ARG A 34 11.73 -12.79 3.63
CA ARG A 34 12.63 -11.76 3.10
C ARG A 34 12.51 -10.45 3.86
N MET A 35 11.28 -10.02 4.17
CA MET A 35 11.09 -8.81 4.97
C MET A 35 11.66 -8.98 6.39
N ALA A 36 11.44 -10.11 7.04
CA ALA A 36 12.04 -10.42 8.34
C ALA A 36 13.56 -10.42 8.28
N GLN A 37 14.14 -11.00 7.23
CA GLN A 37 15.58 -11.01 7.00
C GLN A 37 16.12 -9.59 6.81
N PHE A 38 15.54 -8.82 5.87
CA PHE A 38 16.08 -7.49 5.53
C PHE A 38 15.85 -6.44 6.62
N SER A 39 14.86 -6.64 7.48
CA SER A 39 14.65 -5.77 8.64
C SER A 39 15.68 -5.96 9.77
N GLN A 40 16.49 -7.04 9.75
CA GLN A 40 17.48 -7.30 10.79
C GLN A 40 18.49 -6.16 10.97
N GLY A 41 18.82 -5.42 9.90
CA GLY A 41 19.69 -4.25 10.02
C GLY A 41 19.05 -3.13 10.85
N ILE A 42 17.76 -2.88 10.69
CA ILE A 42 17.02 -1.89 11.49
C ILE A 42 16.93 -2.38 12.95
N ILE A 43 16.55 -3.64 13.15
CA ILE A 43 16.43 -4.26 14.47
C ILE A 43 17.77 -4.20 15.22
N SER A 44 18.86 -4.61 14.58
CA SER A 44 20.22 -4.58 15.15
C SER A 44 20.68 -3.14 15.48
N GLY A 45 20.36 -2.18 14.61
CA GLY A 45 20.66 -0.77 14.87
C GLY A 45 19.91 -0.23 16.08
N LEU A 46 18.60 -0.44 16.16
CA LEU A 46 17.76 0.04 17.25
C LEU A 46 18.08 -0.65 18.58
N ALA A 47 18.51 -1.92 18.56
CA ALA A 47 18.97 -2.64 19.75
C ALA A 47 20.16 -1.94 20.43
N THR A 48 21.04 -1.25 19.69
CA THR A 48 22.15 -0.48 20.27
C THR A 48 21.69 0.74 21.08
N LEU A 49 20.44 1.17 20.87
CA LEU A 49 19.77 2.22 21.64
C LEU A 49 18.93 1.65 22.82
N GLY A 50 18.96 0.34 23.02
CA GLY A 50 18.13 -0.32 24.02
C GLY A 50 16.68 -0.53 23.59
N ILE A 51 16.35 -0.33 22.31
CA ILE A 51 15.00 -0.53 21.76
C ILE A 51 14.87 -1.98 21.28
N GLU A 52 14.05 -2.76 21.94
CA GLU A 52 13.75 -4.14 21.55
C GLU A 52 12.65 -4.16 20.50
N VAL A 53 13.02 -4.46 19.26
CA VAL A 53 12.13 -4.43 18.10
C VAL A 53 11.85 -5.84 17.60
N GLU A 54 10.59 -6.16 17.37
CA GLU A 54 10.14 -7.42 16.80
C GLU A 54 9.55 -7.23 15.40
N PHE A 55 9.86 -8.16 14.47
CA PHE A 55 9.13 -8.27 13.21
C PHE A 55 7.81 -8.97 13.50
N ARG A 56 6.73 -8.23 13.42
CA ARG A 56 5.39 -8.75 13.62
C ARG A 56 4.60 -8.86 12.32
N ARG A 57 3.41 -9.42 12.46
CA ARG A 57 2.52 -9.85 11.39
C ARG A 57 2.45 -8.85 10.22
N LYS A 58 2.56 -9.37 9.02
CA LYS A 58 2.47 -8.68 7.73
C LYS A 58 3.75 -7.91 7.40
N ASN A 59 3.82 -6.63 7.70
CA ASN A 59 4.84 -5.71 7.22
C ASN A 59 5.19 -4.62 8.24
N ASP A 60 5.11 -4.93 9.53
CA ASP A 60 5.41 -3.96 10.59
C ASP A 60 6.56 -4.43 11.48
N LEU A 61 7.36 -3.45 11.93
CA LEU A 61 8.22 -3.59 13.10
C LEU A 61 7.52 -2.97 14.30
N GLU A 62 7.54 -3.68 15.42
CA GLU A 62 6.84 -3.27 16.64
C GLU A 62 7.77 -3.29 17.85
N VAL A 63 7.47 -2.39 18.79
CA VAL A 63 8.03 -2.33 20.15
C VAL A 63 6.87 -2.44 21.12
N ASN A 64 6.87 -3.46 21.97
CA ASN A 64 5.80 -3.71 22.95
C ASN A 64 4.39 -3.68 22.31
N GLY A 65 4.25 -4.23 21.10
CA GLY A 65 2.98 -4.28 20.37
C GLY A 65 2.57 -2.98 19.67
N LYS A 66 3.44 -1.95 19.68
CA LYS A 66 3.23 -0.67 18.99
C LYS A 66 4.11 -0.58 17.75
N LYS A 67 3.54 -0.20 16.63
CA LYS A 67 4.25 -0.02 15.36
C LYS A 67 5.29 1.10 15.47
N ILE A 68 6.54 0.79 15.08
CA ILE A 68 7.63 1.75 14.97
C ILE A 68 8.09 1.94 13.52
N ALA A 69 7.88 0.95 12.65
CA ALA A 69 8.17 1.06 11.22
C ALA A 69 7.19 0.26 10.36
N GLY A 70 6.93 0.75 9.17
CA GLY A 70 6.25 0.02 8.10
C GLY A 70 7.25 -0.45 7.06
N LEU A 71 7.05 -1.67 6.55
CA LEU A 71 7.95 -2.33 5.60
C LEU A 71 7.25 -2.58 4.27
N GLY A 72 8.01 -2.63 3.19
CA GLY A 72 7.54 -3.04 1.88
C GLY A 72 8.61 -3.79 1.10
N LEU A 73 8.18 -4.65 0.20
CA LEU A 73 9.04 -5.38 -0.72
C LEU A 73 8.46 -5.30 -2.13
N HIS A 74 9.33 -5.04 -3.10
CA HIS A 74 8.96 -5.02 -4.53
C HIS A 74 9.99 -5.78 -5.33
N LYS A 75 9.52 -6.63 -6.25
CA LYS A 75 10.34 -7.33 -7.23
C LYS A 75 10.23 -6.62 -8.57
N THR A 76 11.35 -6.25 -9.16
CA THR A 76 11.38 -5.66 -10.50
C THR A 76 11.22 -6.73 -11.58
N ALA A 77 10.85 -6.32 -12.80
CA ALA A 77 10.79 -7.22 -13.96
C ALA A 77 12.14 -7.92 -14.26
N THR A 78 13.25 -7.29 -13.89
CA THR A 78 14.62 -7.82 -14.05
C THR A 78 15.10 -8.62 -12.83
N SER A 79 14.19 -9.07 -11.99
CA SER A 79 14.48 -9.85 -10.76
C SER A 79 15.24 -9.11 -9.67
N GLY A 80 15.36 -7.78 -9.72
CA GLY A 80 15.86 -6.99 -8.60
C GLY A 80 14.84 -6.93 -7.47
N LEU A 81 15.30 -6.98 -6.21
CA LEU A 81 14.47 -6.78 -5.04
C LEU A 81 14.69 -5.40 -4.44
N LEU A 82 13.61 -4.66 -4.21
CA LEU A 82 13.60 -3.44 -3.42
C LEU A 82 12.89 -3.73 -2.11
N PHE A 83 13.64 -3.79 -1.02
CA PHE A 83 13.07 -3.69 0.32
C PHE A 83 13.11 -2.24 0.77
N HIS A 84 12.04 -1.76 1.37
CA HIS A 84 12.02 -0.44 1.99
C HIS A 84 11.32 -0.46 3.34
N ALA A 85 11.73 0.47 4.20
CA ALA A 85 11.11 0.72 5.48
C ALA A 85 10.92 2.22 5.70
N SER A 86 9.82 2.58 6.36
CA SER A 86 9.58 3.91 6.89
C SER A 86 9.62 3.83 8.42
N LEU A 87 10.76 4.27 9.00
CA LEU A 87 10.97 4.27 10.44
C LEU A 87 10.47 5.59 11.04
N LEU A 88 9.59 5.49 12.02
CA LEU A 88 9.05 6.63 12.76
C LEU A 88 10.09 7.14 13.77
N VAL A 89 10.74 8.25 13.46
CA VAL A 89 11.70 8.91 14.36
C VAL A 89 10.92 9.72 15.39
N ASP A 90 9.94 10.48 14.90
CA ASP A 90 8.90 11.15 15.68
C ASP A 90 7.59 11.19 14.92
N LEU A 91 6.45 11.47 15.59
CA LEU A 91 5.15 11.48 14.94
C LEU A 91 4.18 12.43 15.65
N ASP A 92 3.72 13.43 14.91
CA ASP A 92 2.56 14.24 15.27
C ASP A 92 1.28 13.51 14.83
N VAL A 93 0.68 12.74 15.74
CA VAL A 93 -0.52 11.94 15.48
C VAL A 93 -1.71 12.81 15.09
N PRO A 94 -2.03 13.93 15.77
CA PRO A 94 -3.11 14.83 15.36
C PRO A 94 -2.94 15.31 13.91
N ASN A 95 -1.77 15.79 13.55
CA ASN A 95 -1.49 16.25 12.18
C ASN A 95 -1.61 15.11 11.16
N MET A 96 -1.09 13.93 11.48
CA MET A 96 -1.23 12.75 10.62
C MET A 96 -2.69 12.42 10.34
N LEU A 97 -3.56 12.39 11.35
CA LEU A 97 -4.98 12.09 11.20
C LEU A 97 -5.72 13.15 10.39
N ASN A 98 -5.35 14.43 10.55
CA ASN A 98 -5.89 15.53 9.75
C ASN A 98 -5.56 15.40 8.27
N VAL A 99 -4.31 15.00 7.95
CA VAL A 99 -3.83 14.89 6.55
C VAL A 99 -4.37 13.64 5.86
N LEU A 100 -4.42 12.51 6.56
CA LEU A 100 -4.77 11.20 5.97
C LEU A 100 -6.27 11.03 5.66
N LYS A 101 -7.12 12.03 5.91
CA LYS A 101 -8.56 11.94 5.65
C LYS A 101 -9.12 10.58 6.07
N THR A 102 -9.02 10.26 7.34
CA THR A 102 -9.67 9.07 7.88
C THR A 102 -11.16 9.12 7.55
N PRO A 103 -11.83 7.99 7.23
CA PRO A 103 -13.24 7.97 6.82
C PRO A 103 -14.23 8.43 7.89
N PHE A 104 -13.76 9.00 8.97
CA PHE A 104 -14.55 9.49 10.09
C PHE A 104 -14.82 10.97 9.91
N GLU A 105 -16.08 11.36 9.98
CA GLU A 105 -16.53 12.74 9.79
C GLU A 105 -15.99 13.72 10.87
N LYS A 106 -15.47 13.20 11.98
CA LYS A 106 -14.80 13.97 13.04
C LYS A 106 -13.70 13.11 13.66
N ILE A 107 -12.48 13.63 13.68
CA ILE A 107 -11.38 13.05 14.44
C ILE A 107 -11.65 13.32 15.91
N SER A 108 -11.93 12.27 16.67
CA SER A 108 -12.19 12.37 18.12
C SER A 108 -10.90 12.14 18.93
N ASP A 109 -10.88 12.65 20.15
CA ASP A 109 -9.79 12.38 21.10
C ASP A 109 -9.54 10.88 21.30
N LYS A 110 -10.59 10.07 21.18
CA LYS A 110 -10.52 8.62 21.25
C LYS A 110 -9.74 8.02 20.08
N GLU A 111 -9.83 8.57 18.86
CA GLU A 111 -9.10 8.10 17.71
C GLU A 111 -7.62 8.48 17.78
N ILE A 112 -7.33 9.68 18.27
CA ILE A 112 -5.96 10.13 18.56
C ILE A 112 -5.32 9.21 19.60
N SER A 113 -6.04 8.92 20.69
CA SER A 113 -5.60 7.99 21.72
C SER A 113 -5.36 6.59 21.15
N THR A 114 -6.29 6.04 20.36
CA THR A 114 -6.18 4.70 19.77
C THR A 114 -4.97 4.58 18.82
N VAL A 115 -4.69 5.61 18.01
CA VAL A 115 -3.49 5.60 17.13
C VAL A 115 -2.22 5.73 17.95
N SER A 116 -2.21 6.62 18.95
CA SER A 116 -1.08 6.80 19.87
C SER A 116 -0.78 5.55 20.70
N GLU A 117 -1.81 4.75 21.01
CA GLU A 117 -1.66 3.46 21.69
C GLU A 117 -1.08 2.37 20.79
N ARG A 118 -1.26 2.48 19.46
CA ARG A 118 -0.83 1.48 18.47
C ARG A 118 0.47 1.84 17.76
N THR A 119 0.99 3.04 17.97
CA THR A 119 2.21 3.52 17.34
C THR A 119 3.19 4.08 18.37
N THR A 120 4.47 3.89 18.09
CA THR A 120 5.55 4.52 18.86
C THR A 120 6.59 5.10 17.91
N THR A 121 7.58 5.80 18.43
CA THR A 121 8.65 6.42 17.66
C THR A 121 9.99 6.20 18.37
N VAL A 122 11.10 6.30 17.62
CA VAL A 122 12.43 6.14 18.21
C VAL A 122 12.63 7.11 19.37
N ARG A 123 12.24 8.39 19.21
CA ARG A 123 12.40 9.40 20.26
C ARG A 123 11.60 9.11 21.53
N ARG A 124 10.41 8.49 21.38
CA ARG A 124 9.60 8.09 22.53
C ARG A 124 10.19 6.92 23.31
N GLU A 125 10.82 6.00 22.60
CA GLU A 125 11.40 4.80 23.23
C GLU A 125 12.70 5.10 24.01
N ILE A 126 13.46 6.12 23.59
CA ILE A 126 14.74 6.48 24.26
C ILE A 126 14.67 7.74 25.12
N ASP A 127 13.51 8.41 25.12
CA ASP A 127 13.29 9.69 25.83
C ASP A 127 14.37 10.76 25.58
N THR A 128 14.92 10.76 24.36
CA THR A 128 15.95 11.71 23.94
C THR A 128 15.70 12.25 22.53
N ASN A 129 16.17 13.47 22.28
CA ASN A 129 16.07 14.09 20.96
C ASN A 129 17.25 13.66 20.08
N LEU A 130 17.24 12.39 19.63
CA LEU A 130 18.26 11.86 18.73
C LEU A 130 18.22 12.59 17.38
N ASN A 131 19.38 13.00 16.90
CA ASN A 131 19.52 13.60 15.57
C ASN A 131 19.33 12.53 14.48
N ILE A 132 18.63 12.88 13.41
CA ILE A 132 18.36 11.94 12.31
C ILE A 132 19.62 11.42 11.61
N ASN A 133 20.72 12.22 11.57
CA ASN A 133 21.98 11.78 10.99
C ASN A 133 22.70 10.76 11.88
N GLU A 134 22.59 10.91 13.19
CA GLU A 134 23.07 9.91 14.15
C GLU A 134 22.29 8.61 14.01
N LEU A 135 20.96 8.70 13.91
CA LEU A 135 20.11 7.52 13.66
C LEU A 135 20.46 6.84 12.33
N ARG A 136 20.71 7.59 11.26
CA ARG A 136 21.20 7.02 9.99
C ARG A 136 22.48 6.21 10.18
N THR A 137 23.42 6.71 10.95
CA THR A 137 24.68 6.01 11.24
C THR A 137 24.43 4.75 12.06
N ILE A 138 23.55 4.81 13.04
CA ILE A 138 23.17 3.67 13.87
C ILE A 138 22.52 2.58 13.01
N ILE A 139 21.58 2.92 12.17
CA ILE A 139 20.91 1.96 11.27
C ILE A 139 21.91 1.38 10.26
N LEU A 140 22.79 2.19 9.68
CA LEU A 140 23.84 1.73 8.78
C LEU A 140 24.75 0.69 9.47
N ASN A 141 25.18 0.97 10.69
CA ASN A 141 26.00 0.03 11.48
C ASN A 141 25.20 -1.24 11.86
N GLY A 142 23.88 -1.10 12.09
CA GLY A 142 23.00 -2.24 12.27
C GLY A 142 22.98 -3.18 11.07
N TYR A 143 22.95 -2.64 9.84
CA TYR A 143 23.08 -3.44 8.62
C TYR A 143 24.46 -4.08 8.48
N ARG A 144 25.54 -3.35 8.75
CA ARG A 144 26.90 -3.93 8.76
C ARG A 144 27.00 -5.10 9.70
N ASN A 145 26.47 -4.97 10.90
CA ASN A 145 26.52 -6.01 11.93
C ASN A 145 25.63 -7.20 11.60
N ALA A 146 24.38 -6.95 11.18
CA ALA A 146 23.42 -8.02 10.92
C ALA A 146 23.81 -8.88 9.72
N PHE A 147 24.41 -8.28 8.69
CA PHE A 147 24.74 -8.96 7.44
C PHE A 147 26.24 -9.25 7.28
N GLN A 148 27.09 -8.82 8.23
CA GLN A 148 28.56 -8.96 8.16
C GLN A 148 29.14 -8.43 6.84
N VAL A 149 28.66 -7.27 6.39
CA VAL A 149 29.04 -6.62 5.14
C VAL A 149 29.73 -5.28 5.41
N ASP A 150 30.67 -4.93 4.54
CA ASP A 150 31.22 -3.58 4.50
C ASP A 150 30.32 -2.72 3.59
N ILE A 151 29.75 -1.66 4.17
CA ILE A 151 28.93 -0.71 3.45
C ILE A 151 29.70 0.60 3.33
N GLN A 152 30.08 0.96 2.12
CA GLN A 152 30.80 2.19 1.82
C GLN A 152 29.83 3.31 1.44
N LYS A 153 30.23 4.54 1.73
CA LYS A 153 29.51 5.71 1.25
C LYS A 153 29.72 5.85 -0.25
N GLY A 154 28.64 5.99 -1.00
CA GLY A 154 28.63 6.28 -2.42
C GLY A 154 27.74 7.47 -2.73
N ASP A 155 27.95 8.09 -3.87
CA ASP A 155 27.09 9.13 -4.43
C ASP A 155 26.49 8.64 -5.75
N PHE A 156 25.38 9.23 -6.15
CA PHE A 156 24.78 8.94 -7.45
C PHE A 156 25.70 9.40 -8.58
N THR A 157 25.79 8.59 -9.62
CA THR A 157 26.44 8.97 -10.87
C THR A 157 25.67 10.11 -11.56
N LYS A 158 26.31 10.78 -12.49
CA LYS A 158 25.66 11.83 -13.29
C LYS A 158 24.46 11.29 -14.05
N SER A 159 24.58 10.10 -14.64
CA SER A 159 23.49 9.42 -15.36
C SER A 159 22.30 9.11 -14.46
N GLU A 160 22.53 8.56 -13.26
CA GLU A 160 21.47 8.28 -12.30
C GLU A 160 20.76 9.56 -11.86
N LEU A 161 21.49 10.65 -11.63
CA LEU A 161 20.88 11.94 -11.30
C LEU A 161 20.02 12.48 -12.45
N GLU A 162 20.48 12.35 -13.69
CA GLU A 162 19.70 12.74 -14.88
C GLU A 162 18.41 11.92 -14.99
N GLU A 163 18.47 10.60 -14.80
CA GLU A 163 17.30 9.71 -14.79
C GLU A 163 16.32 10.03 -13.64
N ILE A 164 16.83 10.31 -12.44
CA ILE A 164 16.02 10.73 -11.29
C ILE A 164 15.27 12.03 -11.61
N HIS A 165 15.95 13.05 -12.15
CA HIS A 165 15.33 14.32 -12.52
C HIS A 165 14.29 14.14 -13.66
N GLN A 166 14.58 13.27 -14.63
CA GLN A 166 13.63 13.00 -15.70
C GLN A 166 12.37 12.31 -15.16
N LEU A 167 12.54 11.29 -14.31
CA LEU A 167 11.43 10.57 -13.68
C LEU A 167 10.60 11.49 -12.77
N GLU A 168 11.24 12.36 -12.02
CA GLU A 168 10.59 13.38 -11.21
C GLU A 168 9.69 14.28 -12.07
N LYS A 169 10.23 14.79 -13.18
CA LYS A 169 9.50 15.67 -14.11
C LYS A 169 8.37 14.95 -14.82
N ASP A 170 8.62 13.74 -15.32
CA ASP A 170 7.68 13.04 -16.19
C ASP A 170 6.58 12.31 -15.45
N LYS A 171 6.79 12.00 -14.18
CA LYS A 171 5.84 11.25 -13.37
C LYS A 171 5.47 11.96 -12.08
N TYR A 172 6.42 12.13 -11.16
CA TYR A 172 6.11 12.47 -9.78
C TYR A 172 5.68 13.93 -9.57
N ARG A 173 6.07 14.86 -10.44
CA ARG A 173 5.59 16.27 -10.42
C ARG A 173 4.32 16.48 -11.22
N LYS A 174 3.85 15.50 -12.00
CA LYS A 174 2.61 15.66 -12.75
C LYS A 174 1.41 15.70 -11.82
N ARG A 175 0.49 16.62 -12.12
CA ARG A 175 -0.73 16.81 -11.36
C ARG A 175 -1.57 15.53 -11.29
N ASP A 176 -1.64 14.78 -12.39
CA ASP A 176 -2.38 13.52 -12.48
C ASP A 176 -1.80 12.41 -11.60
N TRP A 177 -0.48 12.48 -11.31
CA TRP A 177 0.14 11.59 -10.34
C TRP A 177 -0.13 12.02 -8.90
N ILE A 178 -0.02 13.34 -8.61
CA ILE A 178 -0.19 13.88 -7.25
C ILE A 178 -1.65 13.77 -6.80
N PHE A 179 -2.57 14.07 -7.71
CA PHE A 179 -4.02 14.07 -7.45
C PHE A 179 -4.70 12.94 -8.22
N GLN A 180 -4.24 11.69 -8.00
CA GLN A 180 -4.92 10.52 -8.57
C GLN A 180 -6.35 10.42 -8.00
N THR A 181 -7.24 11.20 -8.56
CA THR A 181 -8.66 11.05 -8.33
C THR A 181 -9.19 10.08 -9.38
N THR A 182 -9.68 8.95 -8.94
CA THR A 182 -10.59 8.15 -9.76
C THR A 182 -11.94 8.86 -9.77
N ASP A 183 -12.07 9.91 -10.58
CA ASP A 183 -13.36 10.48 -10.91
C ASP A 183 -14.09 9.48 -11.81
N VAL A 184 -14.79 8.58 -11.17
CA VAL A 184 -15.61 7.61 -11.88
C VAL A 184 -17.03 8.13 -11.86
N LEU A 185 -17.42 8.77 -12.96
CA LEU A 185 -18.79 9.27 -13.20
C LEU A 185 -19.79 8.15 -13.54
N ASP A 186 -19.29 6.96 -13.85
CA ASP A 186 -20.12 5.79 -14.21
C ASP A 186 -20.56 5.02 -12.96
N ALA A 187 -21.50 4.10 -13.13
CA ALA A 187 -22.01 3.23 -12.08
C ALA A 187 -20.88 2.41 -11.45
N THR A 188 -20.38 2.89 -10.33
CA THR A 188 -19.26 2.28 -9.62
C THR A 188 -19.69 1.55 -8.38
N GLY A 189 -19.07 0.42 -8.16
CA GLY A 189 -19.14 -0.27 -6.89
C GLY A 189 -17.76 -0.46 -6.30
N LYS A 190 -17.68 -0.35 -4.99
CA LYS A 190 -16.47 -0.56 -4.23
C LYS A 190 -16.72 -1.56 -3.12
N ASP A 191 -15.76 -2.47 -2.92
CA ASP A 191 -15.71 -3.33 -1.75
C ASP A 191 -14.32 -3.35 -1.13
N VAL A 192 -14.26 -3.35 0.20
CA VAL A 192 -13.00 -3.40 0.95
C VAL A 192 -13.10 -4.56 1.93
N VAL A 193 -12.25 -5.55 1.75
CA VAL A 193 -12.30 -6.79 2.52
C VAL A 193 -10.96 -7.05 3.21
N LYS A 194 -11.01 -7.49 4.47
CA LYS A 194 -9.83 -7.96 5.18
C LYS A 194 -9.56 -9.41 4.82
N THR A 195 -8.39 -9.68 4.26
CA THR A 195 -7.92 -11.02 3.94
C THR A 195 -6.76 -11.44 4.84
N PRO A 196 -6.37 -12.71 4.88
CA PRO A 196 -5.16 -13.15 5.57
C PRO A 196 -3.88 -12.44 5.06
N GLY A 197 -3.83 -12.10 3.78
CA GLY A 197 -2.70 -11.38 3.16
C GLY A 197 -2.70 -9.88 3.36
N GLY A 198 -3.84 -9.28 3.74
CA GLY A 198 -3.96 -7.82 3.89
C GLY A 198 -5.37 -7.30 3.62
N MET A 199 -5.51 -5.99 3.53
CA MET A 199 -6.73 -5.35 3.05
C MET A 199 -6.78 -5.44 1.53
N LEU A 200 -7.93 -5.82 0.99
CA LEU A 200 -8.22 -5.87 -0.43
C LEU A 200 -9.24 -4.77 -0.74
N ASP A 201 -8.89 -3.82 -1.60
CA ASP A 201 -9.78 -2.77 -2.14
C ASP A 201 -10.08 -3.10 -3.60
N VAL A 202 -11.33 -3.42 -3.90
CA VAL A 202 -11.80 -3.70 -5.26
C VAL A 202 -12.77 -2.62 -5.68
N ARG A 203 -12.57 -2.08 -6.89
CA ARG A 203 -13.47 -1.10 -7.50
C ARG A 203 -13.83 -1.56 -8.90
N ILE A 204 -15.12 -1.60 -9.17
CA ILE A 204 -15.70 -2.05 -10.45
C ILE A 204 -16.49 -0.90 -11.08
N VAL A 205 -16.30 -0.73 -12.36
CA VAL A 205 -17.11 0.15 -13.21
C VAL A 205 -17.91 -0.71 -14.16
N LEU A 206 -19.22 -0.56 -14.18
CA LEU A 206 -20.11 -1.29 -15.09
C LEU A 206 -20.58 -0.42 -16.25
N ALA A 207 -20.60 -1.04 -17.44
CA ALA A 207 -21.34 -0.60 -18.60
C ALA A 207 -22.43 -1.65 -18.90
N GLY A 208 -23.64 -1.45 -18.37
CA GLY A 208 -24.72 -2.45 -18.40
C GLY A 208 -24.34 -3.74 -17.64
N LYS A 209 -24.24 -4.86 -18.37
CA LYS A 209 -23.84 -6.15 -17.81
C LYS A 209 -22.36 -6.48 -18.04
N MET A 210 -21.57 -5.51 -18.49
CA MET A 210 -20.15 -5.68 -18.75
C MET A 210 -19.34 -4.90 -17.73
N ILE A 211 -18.21 -5.45 -17.28
CA ILE A 211 -17.21 -4.76 -16.47
C ILE A 211 -16.40 -3.87 -17.42
N LYS A 212 -16.62 -2.55 -17.38
CA LYS A 212 -15.86 -1.57 -18.17
C LYS A 212 -14.41 -1.49 -17.71
N SER A 213 -14.21 -1.48 -16.40
CA SER A 213 -12.89 -1.55 -15.77
C SER A 213 -12.98 -2.14 -14.36
N ALA A 214 -11.89 -2.75 -13.94
CA ALA A 214 -11.67 -3.21 -12.58
C ALA A 214 -10.39 -2.57 -12.05
N TYR A 215 -10.35 -2.28 -10.76
CA TYR A 215 -9.17 -1.91 -10.02
C TYR A 215 -9.07 -2.81 -8.79
N ILE A 216 -7.91 -3.41 -8.62
CA ILE A 216 -7.61 -4.33 -7.52
C ILE A 216 -6.36 -3.83 -6.80
N GLY A 217 -6.53 -3.32 -5.59
CA GLY A 217 -5.44 -2.78 -4.79
C GLY A 217 -5.57 -3.16 -3.32
N GLY A 218 -4.60 -2.75 -2.52
CA GLY A 218 -4.62 -3.04 -1.10
C GLY A 218 -3.23 -3.04 -0.46
N ASP A 219 -3.15 -3.63 0.73
CA ASP A 219 -1.91 -3.77 1.50
C ASP A 219 -1.37 -5.22 1.51
N PHE A 220 -1.70 -5.98 0.48
CA PHE A 220 -1.18 -7.33 0.26
C PHE A 220 0.03 -7.31 -0.69
N PHE A 221 0.84 -8.37 -0.61
CA PHE A 221 2.04 -8.51 -1.45
C PHE A 221 1.76 -9.45 -2.63
N THR A 222 1.96 -8.92 -3.83
CA THR A 222 1.80 -9.68 -5.08
C THR A 222 2.57 -9.02 -6.22
N SER A 223 2.65 -9.69 -7.37
CA SER A 223 3.21 -9.13 -8.59
C SER A 223 2.30 -8.07 -9.20
N GLU A 224 2.87 -6.92 -9.60
CA GLU A 224 2.14 -5.91 -10.38
C GLU A 224 1.64 -6.48 -11.71
N HIS A 225 2.39 -7.39 -12.30
CA HIS A 225 2.00 -8.06 -13.55
C HIS A 225 0.79 -8.98 -13.35
N ALA A 226 0.73 -9.70 -12.22
CA ALA A 226 -0.43 -10.54 -11.90
C ALA A 226 -1.69 -9.69 -11.67
N ILE A 227 -1.58 -8.55 -10.97
CA ILE A 227 -2.70 -7.63 -10.80
C ILE A 227 -3.12 -6.99 -12.12
N ALA A 228 -2.17 -6.55 -12.93
CA ALA A 228 -2.48 -5.98 -14.25
C ALA A 228 -3.18 -7.00 -15.16
N ASP A 229 -2.79 -8.28 -15.13
CA ASP A 229 -3.45 -9.35 -15.89
C ASP A 229 -4.86 -9.62 -15.36
N LEU A 230 -5.06 -9.61 -14.04
CA LEU A 230 -6.39 -9.69 -13.41
C LEU A 230 -7.30 -8.54 -13.87
N GLU A 231 -6.84 -7.31 -13.77
CA GLU A 231 -7.61 -6.12 -14.15
C GLU A 231 -7.90 -6.09 -15.64
N GLN A 232 -6.94 -6.45 -16.48
CA GLN A 232 -7.09 -6.50 -17.93
C GLN A 232 -8.06 -7.61 -18.37
N SER A 233 -8.00 -8.78 -17.74
CA SER A 233 -8.88 -9.91 -18.06
C SER A 233 -10.32 -9.67 -17.65
N LEU A 234 -10.54 -8.87 -16.61
CA LEU A 234 -11.87 -8.43 -16.18
C LEU A 234 -12.42 -7.29 -17.05
N ARG A 235 -11.58 -6.57 -17.77
CA ARG A 235 -12.00 -5.43 -18.59
C ARG A 235 -12.83 -5.90 -19.79
N TRP A 236 -14.01 -5.30 -19.97
CA TRP A 236 -15.01 -5.67 -20.97
C TRP A 236 -15.49 -7.11 -20.84
N HIS A 237 -15.31 -7.69 -19.65
CA HIS A 237 -15.78 -9.02 -19.31
C HIS A 237 -17.24 -8.98 -18.81
N SER A 238 -17.93 -10.11 -18.92
CA SER A 238 -19.27 -10.25 -18.33
C SER A 238 -19.23 -10.09 -16.81
N SER A 239 -20.19 -9.34 -16.25
CA SER A 239 -20.36 -9.23 -14.80
C SER A 239 -21.08 -10.42 -14.15
N ASN A 240 -21.26 -11.52 -14.89
CA ASN A 240 -21.84 -12.75 -14.35
C ASN A 240 -20.85 -13.45 -13.41
N GLU A 241 -21.33 -13.89 -12.26
CA GLU A 241 -20.51 -14.47 -11.19
C GLU A 241 -19.72 -15.72 -11.66
N ASN A 242 -20.36 -16.63 -12.40
CA ASN A 242 -19.69 -17.84 -12.88
C ASN A 242 -18.56 -17.50 -13.87
N SER A 243 -18.84 -16.56 -14.77
CA SER A 243 -17.89 -16.11 -15.76
C SER A 243 -16.68 -15.40 -15.13
N VAL A 244 -16.93 -14.56 -14.11
CA VAL A 244 -15.86 -13.93 -13.31
C VAL A 244 -15.01 -14.99 -12.60
N SER A 245 -15.65 -15.98 -11.96
CA SER A 245 -14.95 -17.04 -11.24
C SER A 245 -14.09 -17.91 -12.16
N GLU A 246 -14.56 -18.24 -13.35
CA GLU A 246 -13.80 -18.99 -14.36
C GLU A 246 -12.58 -18.20 -14.84
N THR A 247 -12.76 -16.92 -15.14
CA THR A 247 -11.65 -16.04 -15.54
C THR A 247 -10.59 -15.96 -14.46
N LEU A 248 -11.00 -15.78 -13.21
CA LEU A 248 -10.07 -15.73 -12.09
C LEU A 248 -9.33 -17.04 -11.88
N SER A 249 -10.00 -18.19 -12.00
CA SER A 249 -9.36 -19.51 -11.89
C SER A 249 -8.22 -19.66 -12.91
N ASN A 250 -8.44 -19.29 -14.17
CA ASN A 250 -7.41 -19.34 -15.22
C ASN A 250 -6.19 -18.44 -14.93
N ILE A 251 -6.43 -17.30 -14.28
CA ILE A 251 -5.35 -16.39 -13.90
C ILE A 251 -4.58 -16.90 -12.69
N TYR A 252 -5.29 -17.46 -11.70
CA TYR A 252 -4.64 -18.05 -10.53
C TYR A 252 -3.81 -19.28 -10.88
N GLU A 253 -4.18 -20.06 -11.90
CA GLU A 253 -3.33 -21.13 -12.42
C GLU A 253 -2.04 -20.59 -13.03
N ARG A 254 -2.12 -19.46 -13.76
CA ARG A 254 -0.97 -18.82 -14.40
C ARG A 254 -0.03 -18.12 -13.42
N TRP A 255 -0.60 -17.50 -12.39
CA TRP A 255 0.10 -16.67 -11.42
C TRP A 255 0.05 -17.25 -9.99
N SER A 256 0.01 -18.59 -9.86
CA SER A 256 -0.21 -19.27 -8.57
C SER A 256 0.76 -18.87 -7.47
N GLU A 257 2.05 -18.67 -7.80
CA GLU A 257 3.08 -18.29 -6.86
C GLU A 257 3.00 -16.80 -6.48
N ASP A 258 2.67 -15.94 -7.43
CA ASP A 258 2.57 -14.50 -7.23
C ASP A 258 1.30 -14.10 -6.46
N LEU A 259 0.20 -14.85 -6.61
CA LEU A 259 -1.09 -14.59 -5.96
C LEU A 259 -1.30 -15.30 -4.63
N THR A 260 -0.27 -15.97 -4.09
CA THR A 260 -0.35 -16.74 -2.83
C THR A 260 -0.89 -15.92 -1.66
N ASN A 261 -0.58 -14.63 -1.59
CA ASN A 261 -1.03 -13.74 -0.52
C ASN A 261 -2.41 -13.11 -0.76
N LEU A 262 -3.02 -13.37 -1.90
CA LEU A 262 -4.36 -12.91 -2.26
C LEU A 262 -5.28 -14.12 -2.46
N PRO A 263 -6.08 -14.55 -1.46
CA PRO A 263 -6.94 -15.72 -1.59
C PRO A 263 -8.01 -15.52 -2.67
N MET A 264 -8.11 -16.43 -3.61
CA MET A 264 -9.04 -16.38 -4.76
C MET A 264 -10.48 -16.17 -4.31
N ASP A 265 -10.95 -16.92 -3.30
CA ASP A 265 -12.32 -16.80 -2.77
C ASP A 265 -12.60 -15.40 -2.22
N SER A 266 -11.63 -14.78 -1.59
CA SER A 266 -11.76 -13.40 -1.07
C SER A 266 -11.87 -12.40 -2.21
N LEU A 267 -11.10 -12.59 -3.27
CA LEU A 267 -11.12 -11.73 -4.47
C LEU A 267 -12.45 -11.91 -5.22
N ILE A 268 -12.92 -13.14 -5.44
CA ILE A 268 -14.22 -13.42 -6.07
C ILE A 268 -15.36 -12.74 -5.29
N LYS A 269 -15.40 -12.90 -3.98
CA LYS A 269 -16.41 -12.26 -3.12
C LYS A 269 -16.37 -10.74 -3.20
N ALA A 270 -15.18 -10.14 -3.15
CA ALA A 270 -15.02 -8.70 -3.23
C ALA A 270 -15.45 -8.15 -4.61
N ILE A 271 -15.09 -8.82 -5.70
CA ILE A 271 -15.49 -8.42 -7.06
C ILE A 271 -17.02 -8.51 -7.20
N ASN A 272 -17.63 -9.63 -6.81
CA ASN A 272 -19.09 -9.81 -6.90
C ASN A 272 -19.85 -8.79 -6.04
N SER A 273 -19.37 -8.51 -4.83
CA SER A 273 -19.92 -7.47 -3.97
C SER A 273 -19.81 -6.08 -4.62
N ALA A 274 -18.66 -5.75 -5.21
CA ALA A 274 -18.47 -4.49 -5.92
C ALA A 274 -19.38 -4.39 -7.16
N ILE A 275 -19.56 -5.48 -7.93
CA ILE A 275 -20.49 -5.55 -9.06
C ILE A 275 -21.93 -5.28 -8.59
N GLN A 276 -22.38 -5.90 -7.51
CA GLN A 276 -23.73 -5.68 -6.96
C GLN A 276 -23.95 -4.25 -6.51
N LYS A 277 -22.95 -3.64 -5.86
CA LYS A 277 -23.02 -2.23 -5.44
C LYS A 277 -23.06 -1.29 -6.65
N ALA A 278 -22.27 -1.56 -7.69
CA ALA A 278 -22.31 -0.79 -8.94
C ALA A 278 -23.69 -0.89 -9.61
N ALA A 279 -24.25 -2.09 -9.73
CA ALA A 279 -25.57 -2.30 -10.31
C ALA A 279 -26.68 -1.60 -9.49
N GLY A 280 -26.55 -1.58 -8.17
CA GLY A 280 -27.47 -0.86 -7.28
C GLY A 280 -27.40 0.66 -7.48
N THR A 281 -26.21 1.22 -7.70
CA THR A 281 -26.02 2.64 -8.00
C THR A 281 -26.62 3.01 -9.35
N ALA A 282 -26.41 2.19 -10.38
CA ALA A 282 -27.01 2.39 -11.71
C ALA A 282 -28.55 2.38 -11.66
N ARG A 283 -29.15 1.47 -10.88
CA ARG A 283 -30.61 1.43 -10.71
C ARG A 283 -31.17 2.68 -10.03
N LYS A 284 -30.49 3.19 -9.00
CA LYS A 284 -30.89 4.44 -8.33
C LYS A 284 -30.80 5.64 -9.26
N ALA A 285 -29.72 5.76 -10.03
CA ALA A 285 -29.54 6.83 -11.00
C ALA A 285 -30.59 6.79 -12.12
N SER A 286 -31.03 5.59 -12.57
CA SER A 286 -32.08 5.45 -13.56
C SER A 286 -33.50 5.70 -12.99
N ALA A 287 -33.70 5.45 -11.69
CA ALA A 287 -34.98 5.71 -11.01
C ALA A 287 -35.18 7.18 -10.63
N ASP A 288 -34.08 7.92 -10.44
CA ASP A 288 -34.07 9.35 -10.15
C ASP A 288 -32.99 10.05 -11.00
N PRO A 289 -33.27 10.33 -12.27
CA PRO A 289 -32.30 10.97 -13.18
C PRO A 289 -31.90 12.39 -12.74
N TYR A 290 -32.56 12.97 -11.75
CA TYR A 290 -32.30 14.31 -11.22
C TYR A 290 -31.77 14.30 -9.78
N GLY A 291 -31.50 13.13 -9.21
CA GLY A 291 -31.23 12.88 -7.78
C GLY A 291 -30.03 13.57 -7.12
N CYS A 292 -29.32 14.42 -7.85
CA CYS A 292 -28.30 15.32 -7.27
C CYS A 292 -28.56 16.81 -7.59
N PHE A 293 -29.60 17.15 -8.31
CA PHE A 293 -30.00 18.53 -8.52
C PHE A 293 -31.19 18.84 -7.64
N VAL A 294 -30.99 19.71 -6.65
CA VAL A 294 -32.08 20.38 -5.94
C VAL A 294 -32.92 21.02 -7.02
N THR A 295 -34.12 20.49 -7.27
CA THR A 295 -35.12 21.19 -8.06
C THR A 295 -35.30 22.56 -7.43
N PRO A 296 -35.17 23.67 -8.17
CA PRO A 296 -35.46 24.97 -7.61
C PRO A 296 -36.92 24.93 -7.13
N SER A 297 -37.09 24.95 -5.82
CA SER A 297 -38.40 25.16 -5.21
C SER A 297 -38.86 26.57 -5.60
N GLY A 298 -39.67 26.67 -6.62
CA GLY A 298 -40.22 27.97 -7.03
C GLY A 298 -40.66 28.07 -8.48
N ALA A 299 -41.51 27.20 -8.92
CA ALA A 299 -42.38 27.43 -10.08
C ALA A 299 -43.74 26.85 -9.77
N HIS A 300 -44.43 27.52 -8.86
CA HIS A 300 -45.88 27.52 -8.85
C HIS A 300 -46.31 28.83 -9.47
N ALA A 301 -46.87 28.75 -10.62
CA ALA A 301 -47.86 29.68 -11.13
C ALA A 301 -49.01 28.89 -11.69
#